data_d8254897e042be45367ec77bb3481a9e
#
_entry.id   d8254897e042be45367ec77bb3481a9e
#
_cell.length_a   1.000
_cell.length_b   1.000
_cell.length_c   1.000
_cell.angle_alpha   90.00
_cell.angle_beta   90.00
_cell.angle_gamma   90.00
#
_symmetry.space_group_name_H-M   'P 1'
#
loop_
_entity.id
_entity.type
_entity.pdbx_description
1 polymer ?
#
loop_
_entity_poly.entity_id
_entity_poly.type
_entity_poly.pdbx_seq_one_letter_code
_entity_poly.pdbx_strand_id
1 'polypeptide(L)'
;MSTVTRLNGLTRDPVPQPTTGAKKILVLNLMPNRAVTEQQFASIFAATGFPVTLTFCLPASHQIRRHADQLHAAYATFPEIEDQFFDGLIITGAPLDQKPFTDVDYWDELQEILTWRRTHVQGSLFLCWGAYAAGAVDGVFAGHSIPEKITGVFTVEGYTMPQSRYFLVPLAAIERGEIVAGNLDLGAVIVTDDTTQSTYVAGHFEYSANTLALEYYRDQAKNGDAAPEPQHYFTGDNQYSWTWRADAVAFYRRWLAKITDSQPPAAADTGTALPTIPLTSLAAARRAGLTPWQGANVDTLIYNLTPHTDRVWLLDTPAHHVDLANAWAILHHIQPDIQVIATKEGIV
;
A
#
# COMPACT_ATOMS: atom_id res chain seq x y z
N MET A 1 22.23 -1.79 -0.51
CA MET A 1 21.58 -1.89 0.84
C MET A 1 20.15 -1.45 0.67
N SER A 2 19.19 -2.13 1.31
CA SER A 2 17.78 -1.71 1.26
C SER A 2 17.64 -0.29 1.82
N THR A 3 16.90 0.57 1.12
CA THR A 3 16.58 1.92 1.61
C THR A 3 15.46 1.90 2.66
N VAL A 4 14.81 0.75 2.87
CA VAL A 4 13.71 0.57 3.83
C VAL A 4 14.07 -0.50 4.84
N THR A 5 13.90 -0.18 6.12
CA THR A 5 14.04 -1.12 7.25
C THR A 5 12.72 -1.24 7.99
N ARG A 6 12.24 -2.48 8.18
CA ARG A 6 11.04 -2.79 8.99
C ARG A 6 11.48 -3.26 10.38
N LEU A 7 11.22 -2.44 11.38
CA LEU A 7 11.64 -2.75 12.77
C LEU A 7 10.80 -3.86 13.40
N ASN A 8 9.53 -3.90 13.07
CA ASN A 8 8.55 -4.85 13.58
C ASN A 8 7.53 -5.18 12.48
N GLY A 9 6.42 -5.82 12.82
CA GLY A 9 5.40 -6.28 11.90
C GLY A 9 5.56 -7.77 11.55
N LEU A 10 4.61 -8.30 10.78
CA LEU A 10 4.60 -9.69 10.33
C LEU A 10 5.70 -9.98 9.30
N THR A 11 6.13 -8.94 8.59
CA THR A 11 7.15 -9.02 7.54
C THR A 11 8.44 -8.29 7.94
N ARG A 12 8.69 -8.15 9.25
CA ARG A 12 9.87 -7.47 9.79
C ARG A 12 11.17 -8.05 9.24
N ASP A 13 12.19 -7.21 9.14
CA ASP A 13 13.50 -7.66 8.74
C ASP A 13 14.12 -8.57 9.82
N PRO A 14 14.77 -9.68 9.44
CA PRO A 14 15.34 -10.63 10.42
C PRO A 14 16.35 -9.99 11.37
N VAL A 15 17.14 -9.06 10.82
CA VAL A 15 18.10 -8.23 11.58
C VAL A 15 17.93 -6.80 11.11
N PRO A 16 17.02 -6.01 11.73
CA PRO A 16 16.79 -4.64 11.31
C PRO A 16 18.07 -3.80 11.45
N GLN A 17 18.49 -3.18 10.35
CA GLN A 17 19.65 -2.28 10.32
C GLN A 17 19.24 -0.94 9.72
N PRO A 18 18.71 -0.02 10.53
CA PRO A 18 18.32 1.31 10.04
C PRO A 18 19.52 2.03 9.45
N THR A 19 19.32 2.59 8.26
CA THR A 19 20.30 3.46 7.62
C THR A 19 20.41 4.77 8.42
N THR A 20 21.63 5.27 8.61
CA THR A 20 21.83 6.57 9.26
C THR A 20 21.07 7.67 8.53
N GLY A 21 20.29 8.47 9.25
CA GLY A 21 19.44 9.52 8.67
C GLY A 21 18.14 9.00 8.02
N ALA A 22 17.82 7.70 8.18
CA ALA A 22 16.54 7.17 7.72
C ALA A 22 15.38 7.84 8.47
N LYS A 23 14.31 8.14 7.72
CA LYS A 23 13.09 8.73 8.28
C LYS A 23 12.29 7.69 9.04
N LYS A 24 11.90 8.04 10.26
CA LYS A 24 11.10 7.19 11.14
C LYS A 24 9.62 7.36 10.80
N ILE A 25 9.03 6.37 10.18
CA ILE A 25 7.61 6.38 9.83
C ILE A 25 6.86 5.38 10.69
N LEU A 26 5.90 5.89 11.44
CA LEU A 26 4.92 5.07 12.17
C LEU A 26 3.74 4.77 11.25
N VAL A 27 3.34 3.50 11.17
CA VAL A 27 2.16 3.07 10.43
C VAL A 27 1.15 2.44 11.38
N LEU A 28 0.06 3.14 11.67
CA LEU A 28 -1.10 2.56 12.34
C LEU A 28 -1.88 1.73 11.30
N ASN A 29 -1.64 0.42 11.33
CA ASN A 29 -2.12 -0.51 10.31
C ASN A 29 -3.47 -1.12 10.69
N LEU A 30 -4.54 -0.49 10.22
CA LEU A 30 -5.92 -0.91 10.47
C LEU A 30 -6.47 -1.87 9.42
N MET A 31 -5.68 -2.18 8.38
CA MET A 31 -6.08 -3.07 7.29
C MET A 31 -6.22 -4.52 7.77
N PRO A 32 -7.21 -5.28 7.23
CA PRO A 32 -7.41 -6.68 7.63
C PRO A 32 -6.25 -7.60 7.19
N ASN A 33 -5.67 -7.36 6.02
CA ASN A 33 -4.50 -8.10 5.53
C ASN A 33 -3.21 -7.32 5.80
N ARG A 34 -2.78 -7.34 7.06
CA ARG A 34 -1.68 -6.52 7.56
C ARG A 34 -0.35 -6.80 6.86
N ALA A 35 -0.03 -8.06 6.61
CA ALA A 35 1.23 -8.43 5.96
C ALA A 35 1.34 -7.86 4.54
N VAL A 36 0.24 -7.87 3.78
CA VAL A 36 0.20 -7.25 2.44
C VAL A 36 0.41 -5.75 2.54
N THR A 37 -0.26 -5.10 3.47
CA THR A 37 -0.12 -3.64 3.68
C THR A 37 1.32 -3.27 4.06
N GLU A 38 1.98 -4.06 4.92
CA GLU A 38 3.39 -3.86 5.26
C GLU A 38 4.30 -3.93 4.01
N GLN A 39 4.07 -4.93 3.15
CA GLN A 39 4.83 -5.10 1.90
C GLN A 39 4.56 -3.97 0.91
N GLN A 40 3.32 -3.51 0.80
CA GLN A 40 2.93 -2.37 -0.03
C GLN A 40 3.70 -1.11 0.38
N PHE A 41 3.72 -0.78 1.68
CA PHE A 41 4.49 0.35 2.17
C PHE A 41 6.00 0.17 1.99
N ALA A 42 6.54 -1.00 2.27
CA ALA A 42 7.96 -1.28 2.05
C ALA A 42 8.34 -1.09 0.57
N SER A 43 7.52 -1.61 -0.34
CA SER A 43 7.73 -1.49 -1.79
C SER A 43 7.65 -0.04 -2.27
N ILE A 44 6.62 0.72 -1.83
CA ILE A 44 6.46 2.10 -2.28
C ILE A 44 7.59 3.00 -1.75
N PHE A 45 7.96 2.86 -0.48
CA PHE A 45 9.04 3.63 0.10
C PHE A 45 10.41 3.29 -0.52
N ALA A 46 10.68 2.02 -0.80
CA ALA A 46 11.90 1.63 -1.51
C ALA A 46 12.02 2.34 -2.87
N ALA A 47 10.91 2.46 -3.60
CA ALA A 47 10.88 3.14 -4.89
C ALA A 47 11.03 4.67 -4.80
N THR A 48 10.83 5.28 -3.63
CA THR A 48 11.08 6.72 -3.45
C THR A 48 12.55 7.09 -3.43
N GLY A 49 13.42 6.14 -3.08
CA GLY A 49 14.86 6.35 -2.90
C GLY A 49 15.25 7.01 -1.57
N PHE A 50 14.29 7.41 -0.73
CA PHE A 50 14.56 7.88 0.62
C PHE A 50 14.86 6.71 1.57
N PRO A 51 15.87 6.82 2.44
CA PRO A 51 16.05 5.86 3.52
C PRO A 51 14.91 6.03 4.55
N VAL A 52 14.18 4.94 4.80
CA VAL A 52 13.00 4.92 5.68
C VAL A 52 13.09 3.76 6.67
N THR A 53 12.70 4.03 7.90
CA THR A 53 12.50 3.01 8.93
C THR A 53 11.02 2.95 9.27
N LEU A 54 10.41 1.77 9.10
CA LEU A 54 9.00 1.53 9.37
C LEU A 54 8.80 0.89 10.73
N THR A 55 7.93 1.48 11.54
CA THR A 55 7.37 0.91 12.76
C THR A 55 5.88 0.72 12.56
N PHE A 56 5.37 -0.49 12.75
CA PHE A 56 3.95 -0.79 12.63
C PHE A 56 3.30 -0.84 14.02
N CYS A 57 2.15 -0.21 14.13
CA CYS A 57 1.39 -0.07 15.36
C CYS A 57 -0.06 -0.54 15.16
N LEU A 58 -0.67 -1.01 16.25
CA LEU A 58 -2.09 -1.31 16.35
C LEU A 58 -2.69 -0.55 17.54
N PRO A 59 -3.99 -0.20 17.51
CA PRO A 59 -4.67 0.27 18.70
C PRO A 59 -4.68 -0.81 19.77
N ALA A 60 -4.31 -0.46 21.00
CA ALA A 60 -4.31 -1.39 22.14
C ALA A 60 -5.74 -1.81 22.54
N SER A 61 -6.71 -0.91 22.37
CA SER A 61 -8.13 -1.15 22.67
C SER A 61 -8.83 -2.03 21.63
N HIS A 62 -8.20 -2.30 20.47
CA HIS A 62 -8.82 -3.10 19.42
C HIS A 62 -8.93 -4.57 19.78
N GLN A 63 -10.16 -5.10 19.77
CA GLN A 63 -10.41 -6.51 20.02
C GLN A 63 -10.07 -7.38 18.82
N ILE A 64 -8.84 -7.84 18.75
CA ILE A 64 -8.35 -8.73 17.68
C ILE A 64 -8.91 -10.13 17.89
N ARG A 65 -9.75 -10.61 16.98
CA ARG A 65 -10.43 -11.91 17.10
C ARG A 65 -9.65 -13.11 16.56
N ARG A 66 -8.69 -12.88 15.70
CA ARG A 66 -7.89 -13.95 15.05
C ARG A 66 -6.43 -13.62 15.12
N HIS A 67 -5.61 -14.62 15.44
CA HIS A 67 -4.14 -14.47 15.53
C HIS A 67 -3.67 -13.35 16.46
N ALA A 68 -4.43 -13.08 17.52
CA ALA A 68 -4.13 -11.96 18.45
C ALA A 68 -2.70 -12.05 19.00
N ASP A 69 -2.29 -13.21 19.53
CA ASP A 69 -0.95 -13.41 20.09
C ASP A 69 0.17 -13.14 19.08
N GLN A 70 -0.02 -13.59 17.83
CA GLN A 70 0.94 -13.36 16.75
C GLN A 70 1.03 -11.86 16.41
N LEU A 71 -0.10 -11.18 16.37
CA LEU A 71 -0.14 -9.76 16.07
C LEU A 71 0.45 -8.92 17.20
N HIS A 72 0.11 -9.21 18.44
CA HIS A 72 0.70 -8.53 19.60
C HIS A 72 2.22 -8.80 19.73
N ALA A 73 2.70 -9.96 19.30
CA ALA A 73 4.15 -10.24 19.27
C ALA A 73 4.87 -9.54 18.11
N ALA A 74 4.15 -9.16 17.05
CA ALA A 74 4.72 -8.56 15.83
C ALA A 74 4.60 -7.04 15.79
N TYR A 75 3.53 -6.47 16.33
CA TYR A 75 3.21 -5.05 16.27
C TYR A 75 3.45 -4.37 17.61
N ALA A 76 3.81 -3.10 17.59
CA ALA A 76 3.72 -2.27 18.79
C ALA A 76 2.25 -1.83 19.01
N THR A 77 1.90 -1.52 20.25
CA THR A 77 0.66 -0.84 20.61
C THR A 77 0.92 0.65 20.88
N PHE A 78 -0.11 1.48 20.88
CA PHE A 78 0.06 2.92 21.10
C PHE A 78 0.78 3.24 22.43
N PRO A 79 0.44 2.65 23.58
CA PRO A 79 1.14 2.89 24.83
C PRO A 79 2.64 2.53 24.81
N GLU A 80 3.07 1.64 23.90
CA GLU A 80 4.49 1.25 23.78
C GLU A 80 5.31 2.24 22.95
N ILE A 81 4.64 3.17 22.25
CA ILE A 81 5.29 4.13 21.34
C ILE A 81 4.98 5.60 21.66
N GLU A 82 4.10 5.88 22.61
CA GLU A 82 3.60 7.24 22.89
C GLU A 82 4.69 8.22 23.34
N ASP A 83 5.79 7.75 23.93
CA ASP A 83 6.94 8.57 24.29
C ASP A 83 7.93 8.80 23.14
N GLN A 84 7.68 8.22 21.95
CA GLN A 84 8.59 8.30 20.80
C GLN A 84 8.19 9.42 19.84
N PHE A 85 9.20 9.94 19.13
CA PHE A 85 9.01 10.93 18.07
C PHE A 85 9.24 10.30 16.70
N PHE A 86 8.37 10.65 15.74
CA PHE A 86 8.42 10.16 14.37
C PHE A 86 8.47 11.32 13.37
N ASP A 87 9.15 11.11 12.25
CA ASP A 87 9.10 12.07 11.14
C ASP A 87 7.73 12.03 10.45
N GLY A 88 7.11 10.85 10.35
CA GLY A 88 5.79 10.70 9.74
C GLY A 88 4.90 9.68 10.43
N LEU A 89 3.59 9.93 10.40
CA LEU A 89 2.54 8.99 10.79
C LEU A 89 1.68 8.68 9.57
N ILE A 90 1.43 7.40 9.31
CA ILE A 90 0.42 6.94 8.36
C ILE A 90 -0.67 6.22 9.14
N ILE A 91 -1.93 6.60 8.93
CA ILE A 91 -3.10 5.83 9.36
C ILE A 91 -3.75 5.24 8.12
N THR A 92 -3.81 3.92 8.05
CA THR A 92 -4.33 3.20 6.87
C THR A 92 -5.85 3.23 6.79
N GLY A 93 -6.39 2.75 5.68
CA GLY A 93 -7.80 2.40 5.57
C GLY A 93 -8.20 1.29 6.54
N ALA A 94 -9.51 1.13 6.69
CA ALA A 94 -10.16 0.02 7.39
C ALA A 94 -11.52 -0.24 6.73
N PRO A 95 -12.05 -1.47 6.71
CA PRO A 95 -13.36 -1.77 6.11
C PRO A 95 -14.52 -1.38 7.05
N LEU A 96 -14.58 -0.10 7.43
CA LEU A 96 -15.49 0.44 8.44
C LEU A 96 -16.34 1.62 7.92
N ASP A 97 -16.32 1.88 6.62
CA ASP A 97 -16.94 3.05 5.99
C ASP A 97 -18.45 3.21 6.29
N GLN A 98 -19.14 2.10 6.46
CA GLN A 98 -20.58 2.07 6.71
C GLN A 98 -20.94 1.95 8.21
N LYS A 99 -19.93 1.95 9.07
CA LYS A 99 -20.11 1.86 10.52
C LYS A 99 -20.00 3.26 11.14
N PRO A 100 -20.91 3.65 12.04
CA PRO A 100 -20.72 4.88 12.81
C PRO A 100 -19.37 4.87 13.53
N PHE A 101 -18.69 5.98 13.59
CA PHE A 101 -17.38 6.08 14.25
C PHE A 101 -17.43 5.65 15.71
N THR A 102 -18.50 6.02 16.43
CA THR A 102 -18.72 5.67 17.84
C THR A 102 -18.88 4.16 18.10
N ASP A 103 -19.16 3.37 17.06
CA ASP A 103 -19.27 1.91 17.15
C ASP A 103 -17.94 1.19 16.90
N VAL A 104 -16.87 1.93 16.59
CA VAL A 104 -15.53 1.39 16.41
C VAL A 104 -14.88 1.21 17.77
N ASP A 105 -14.45 0.00 18.10
CA ASP A 105 -13.96 -0.37 19.43
C ASP A 105 -12.71 0.37 19.89
N TYR A 106 -11.94 0.94 18.95
CA TYR A 106 -10.74 1.77 19.21
C TYR A 106 -10.96 3.24 18.88
N TRP A 107 -12.21 3.71 18.82
CA TRP A 107 -12.50 5.10 18.41
C TRP A 107 -11.90 6.14 19.35
N ASP A 108 -12.00 5.93 20.66
CA ASP A 108 -11.47 6.86 21.66
C ASP A 108 -9.92 6.91 21.59
N GLU A 109 -9.27 5.76 21.49
CA GLU A 109 -7.82 5.68 21.32
C GLU A 109 -7.35 6.31 20.01
N LEU A 110 -8.12 6.16 18.91
CA LEU A 110 -7.80 6.83 17.65
C LEU A 110 -7.81 8.36 17.81
N GLN A 111 -8.76 8.93 18.57
CA GLN A 111 -8.80 10.36 18.88
C GLN A 111 -7.60 10.79 19.73
N GLU A 112 -7.17 9.96 20.69
CA GLU A 112 -5.95 10.17 21.48
C GLU A 112 -4.72 10.18 20.58
N ILE A 113 -4.57 9.23 19.68
CA ILE A 113 -3.48 9.16 18.70
C ILE A 113 -3.48 10.40 17.80
N LEU A 114 -4.65 10.84 17.32
CA LEU A 114 -4.79 12.04 16.49
C LEU A 114 -4.46 13.32 17.27
N THR A 115 -4.62 13.35 18.56
CA THR A 115 -4.19 14.45 19.44
C THR A 115 -2.69 14.39 19.71
N TRP A 116 -2.18 13.23 20.11
CA TRP A 116 -0.77 12.96 20.40
C TRP A 116 0.15 13.29 19.22
N ARG A 117 -0.25 12.96 17.99
CA ARG A 117 0.57 13.19 16.80
C ARG A 117 0.95 14.66 16.59
N ARG A 118 0.15 15.59 17.11
CA ARG A 118 0.39 17.05 16.95
C ARG A 118 1.68 17.54 17.61
N THR A 119 2.20 16.77 18.56
CA THR A 119 3.42 17.08 19.30
C THR A 119 4.54 16.07 19.06
N HIS A 120 4.25 14.87 18.51
CA HIS A 120 5.20 13.77 18.37
C HIS A 120 5.49 13.39 16.92
N VAL A 121 4.81 14.01 15.95
CA VAL A 121 4.93 13.68 14.52
C VAL A 121 5.08 14.95 13.69
N GLN A 122 6.05 15.00 12.79
CA GLN A 122 6.26 16.16 11.93
C GLN A 122 5.20 16.28 10.82
N GLY A 123 4.72 15.17 10.26
CA GLY A 123 3.67 15.19 9.26
C GLY A 123 2.88 13.90 9.18
N SER A 124 1.59 14.02 8.92
CA SER A 124 0.65 12.88 8.91
C SER A 124 0.04 12.64 7.54
N LEU A 125 -0.14 11.38 7.20
CA LEU A 125 -0.81 10.91 5.99
C LEU A 125 -1.92 9.94 6.38
N PHE A 126 -3.13 10.26 6.01
CA PHE A 126 -4.32 9.45 6.27
C PHE A 126 -4.84 8.88 4.96
N LEU A 127 -5.17 7.59 4.94
CA LEU A 127 -5.60 6.87 3.75
C LEU A 127 -7.00 6.30 3.92
N CYS A 128 -7.85 6.46 2.91
CA CYS A 128 -9.18 5.90 2.82
C CYS A 128 -10.01 6.16 4.10
N TRP A 129 -10.49 5.10 4.80
CA TRP A 129 -11.22 5.26 6.06
C TRP A 129 -10.42 6.04 7.11
N GLY A 130 -9.09 5.87 7.17
CA GLY A 130 -8.24 6.67 8.06
C GLY A 130 -8.30 8.16 7.74
N ALA A 131 -8.40 8.54 6.47
CA ALA A 131 -8.62 9.93 6.06
C ALA A 131 -10.02 10.42 6.44
N TYR A 132 -11.04 9.60 6.22
CA TYR A 132 -12.42 9.92 6.57
C TYR A 132 -12.57 10.18 8.07
N ALA A 133 -12.01 9.29 8.91
CA ALA A 133 -12.05 9.40 10.36
C ALA A 133 -11.23 10.60 10.87
N ALA A 134 -9.98 10.73 10.43
CA ALA A 134 -9.10 11.81 10.86
C ALA A 134 -9.61 13.19 10.42
N GLY A 135 -10.12 13.31 9.20
CA GLY A 135 -10.67 14.57 8.71
C GLY A 135 -11.89 15.04 9.52
N ALA A 136 -12.74 14.12 9.94
CA ALA A 136 -13.88 14.40 10.82
C ALA A 136 -13.42 14.84 12.23
N VAL A 137 -12.46 14.11 12.84
CA VAL A 137 -11.92 14.46 14.18
C VAL A 137 -11.17 15.79 14.16
N ASP A 138 -10.39 16.04 13.12
CA ASP A 138 -9.63 17.28 12.97
C ASP A 138 -10.52 18.50 12.59
N GLY A 139 -11.79 18.27 12.21
CA GLY A 139 -12.69 19.32 11.73
C GLY A 139 -12.22 19.91 10.39
N VAL A 140 -11.64 19.10 9.53
CA VAL A 140 -11.18 19.51 8.19
C VAL A 140 -12.31 19.37 7.19
N PHE A 141 -13.11 18.31 7.30
CA PHE A 141 -14.27 18.08 6.46
C PHE A 141 -15.32 17.17 7.12
N ALA A 142 -16.54 17.26 6.63
CA ALA A 142 -17.62 16.33 6.94
C ALA A 142 -17.90 15.44 5.74
N GLY A 143 -17.55 14.15 5.85
CA GLY A 143 -17.92 13.13 4.88
C GLY A 143 -19.19 12.39 5.32
N HIS A 144 -19.70 11.51 4.46
CA HIS A 144 -20.81 10.62 4.76
C HIS A 144 -20.67 9.28 4.04
N SER A 145 -21.23 8.23 4.62
CA SER A 145 -21.31 6.92 3.98
C SER A 145 -22.26 6.96 2.77
N ILE A 146 -21.92 6.18 1.74
CA ILE A 146 -22.71 6.01 0.52
C ILE A 146 -23.10 4.54 0.33
N PRO A 147 -24.28 4.25 -0.28
CA PRO A 147 -24.74 2.88 -0.46
C PRO A 147 -23.98 2.10 -1.53
N GLU A 148 -23.48 2.78 -2.54
CA GLU A 148 -22.75 2.18 -3.66
C GLU A 148 -21.26 2.37 -3.50
N LYS A 149 -20.50 1.30 -3.75
CA LYS A 149 -19.03 1.32 -3.64
C LYS A 149 -18.42 2.13 -4.78
N ILE A 150 -17.62 3.13 -4.44
CA ILE A 150 -16.68 3.72 -5.40
C ILE A 150 -15.49 2.79 -5.49
N THR A 151 -15.33 2.09 -6.62
CA THR A 151 -14.21 1.15 -6.83
C THR A 151 -13.66 1.29 -8.25
N GLY A 152 -12.34 1.29 -8.39
CA GLY A 152 -11.67 1.43 -9.67
C GLY A 152 -10.40 2.27 -9.60
N VAL A 153 -9.82 2.61 -10.75
CA VAL A 153 -8.66 3.48 -10.89
C VAL A 153 -9.09 4.77 -11.57
N PHE A 154 -8.90 5.88 -10.88
CA PHE A 154 -9.36 7.19 -11.36
C PHE A 154 -8.21 8.18 -11.40
N THR A 155 -8.23 9.06 -12.40
CA THR A 155 -7.31 10.20 -12.51
C THR A 155 -8.06 11.50 -12.24
N VAL A 156 -7.63 12.23 -11.21
CA VAL A 156 -8.22 13.53 -10.83
C VAL A 156 -7.08 14.52 -10.59
N GLU A 157 -7.13 15.66 -11.26
CA GLU A 157 -6.10 16.72 -11.18
C GLU A 157 -4.66 16.18 -11.36
N GLY A 158 -4.49 15.22 -12.28
CA GLY A 158 -3.19 14.60 -12.57
C GLY A 158 -2.72 13.54 -11.55
N TYR A 159 -3.55 13.16 -10.60
CA TYR A 159 -3.29 12.06 -9.67
C TYR A 159 -4.08 10.83 -10.08
N THR A 160 -3.39 9.78 -10.50
CA THR A 160 -4.00 8.48 -10.76
C THR A 160 -3.89 7.61 -9.52
N MET A 161 -5.02 7.12 -9.00
CA MET A 161 -5.04 6.28 -7.81
C MET A 161 -6.22 5.32 -7.76
N PRO A 162 -6.07 4.14 -7.12
CA PRO A 162 -7.18 3.26 -6.79
C PRO A 162 -8.14 3.89 -5.79
N GLN A 163 -9.42 3.65 -6.00
CA GLN A 163 -10.49 3.92 -5.04
C GLN A 163 -11.17 2.60 -4.67
N SER A 164 -11.45 2.41 -3.38
CA SER A 164 -12.21 1.26 -2.86
C SER A 164 -12.88 1.67 -1.55
N ARG A 165 -14.03 2.34 -1.63
CA ARG A 165 -14.66 2.96 -0.46
C ARG A 165 -16.17 3.08 -0.57
N TYR A 166 -16.83 3.14 0.58
CA TYR A 166 -18.26 3.43 0.74
C TYR A 166 -18.50 4.76 1.47
N PHE A 167 -17.67 5.77 1.22
CA PHE A 167 -17.88 7.13 1.72
C PHE A 167 -17.56 8.16 0.66
N LEU A 168 -18.13 9.34 0.83
CA LEU A 168 -17.87 10.52 0.01
C LEU A 168 -17.56 11.71 0.91
N VAL A 169 -16.60 12.53 0.50
CA VAL A 169 -16.34 13.86 1.06
C VAL A 169 -16.72 14.87 0.00
N PRO A 170 -17.92 15.48 0.07
CA PRO A 170 -18.32 16.48 -0.91
C PRO A 170 -17.35 17.66 -0.93
N LEU A 171 -17.08 18.24 -2.11
CA LEU A 171 -16.20 19.41 -2.21
C LEU A 171 -16.66 20.57 -1.33
N ALA A 172 -17.98 20.75 -1.23
CA ALA A 172 -18.59 21.79 -0.41
C ALA A 172 -18.52 21.51 1.11
N ALA A 173 -18.11 20.32 1.52
CA ALA A 173 -18.00 19.91 2.93
C ALA A 173 -16.59 20.10 3.50
N ILE A 174 -15.68 20.71 2.73
CA ILE A 174 -14.35 21.09 3.22
C ILE A 174 -14.48 22.37 4.04
N GLU A 175 -14.24 22.25 5.34
CA GLU A 175 -14.31 23.34 6.30
C GLU A 175 -12.96 24.08 6.44
N ARG A 176 -11.86 23.34 6.22
CA ARG A 176 -10.50 23.86 6.37
C ARG A 176 -9.53 23.09 5.46
N GLY A 177 -8.42 23.71 5.12
CA GLY A 177 -7.39 23.11 4.27
C GLY A 177 -7.61 23.37 2.78
N GLU A 178 -6.82 22.72 1.96
CA GLU A 178 -6.81 22.88 0.51
C GLU A 178 -7.21 21.58 -0.18
N ILE A 179 -8.13 21.65 -1.15
CA ILE A 179 -8.45 20.54 -2.04
C ILE A 179 -7.34 20.47 -3.10
N VAL A 180 -6.46 19.48 -2.99
CA VAL A 180 -5.39 19.24 -3.96
C VAL A 180 -5.92 18.50 -5.18
N ALA A 181 -6.87 17.58 -4.98
CA ALA A 181 -7.55 16.86 -6.05
C ALA A 181 -8.98 16.51 -5.64
N GLY A 182 -9.92 16.70 -6.57
CA GLY A 182 -11.32 16.38 -6.36
C GLY A 182 -12.18 16.72 -7.55
N ASN A 183 -13.35 16.12 -7.64
CA ASN A 183 -14.39 16.47 -8.64
C ASN A 183 -15.79 16.16 -8.07
N LEU A 184 -16.84 16.43 -8.84
CA LEU A 184 -18.22 16.23 -8.38
C LEU A 184 -18.59 14.76 -8.17
N ASP A 185 -18.00 13.83 -8.93
CA ASP A 185 -18.34 12.40 -8.90
C ASP A 185 -17.63 11.69 -7.74
N LEU A 186 -16.38 12.05 -7.48
CA LEU A 186 -15.54 11.40 -6.46
C LEU A 186 -15.43 12.22 -5.16
N GLY A 187 -15.94 13.45 -5.16
CA GLY A 187 -15.71 14.38 -4.06
C GLY A 187 -14.25 14.83 -3.94
N ALA A 188 -13.84 15.27 -2.76
CA ALA A 188 -12.45 15.57 -2.47
C ALA A 188 -11.68 14.25 -2.27
N VAL A 189 -10.67 14.02 -3.11
CA VAL A 189 -9.86 12.79 -3.06
C VAL A 189 -8.49 13.01 -2.42
N ILE A 190 -7.96 14.24 -2.46
CA ILE A 190 -6.77 14.65 -1.71
C ILE A 190 -7.04 16.03 -1.10
N VAL A 191 -6.90 16.12 0.22
CA VAL A 191 -6.98 17.39 0.98
C VAL A 191 -5.71 17.53 1.81
N THR A 192 -5.17 18.74 1.90
CA THR A 192 -4.05 19.06 2.78
C THR A 192 -4.47 20.12 3.80
N ASP A 193 -3.98 19.99 5.03
CA ASP A 193 -4.14 20.99 6.08
C ASP A 193 -2.78 21.28 6.73
N ASP A 194 -2.25 22.45 6.45
CA ASP A 194 -0.95 22.87 6.97
C ASP A 194 -1.01 23.22 8.48
N THR A 195 -2.21 23.52 9.02
CA THR A 195 -2.39 23.77 10.44
C THR A 195 -2.05 22.55 11.29
N THR A 196 -2.39 21.35 10.79
CA THR A 196 -2.14 20.08 11.46
C THR A 196 -1.04 19.25 10.76
N GLN A 197 -0.36 19.84 9.77
CA GLN A 197 0.65 19.15 8.95
C GLN A 197 0.14 17.81 8.40
N SER A 198 -1.08 17.81 7.85
CA SER A 198 -1.81 16.62 7.47
C SER A 198 -2.13 16.55 6.00
N THR A 199 -2.12 15.34 5.46
CA THR A 199 -2.60 15.01 4.12
C THR A 199 -3.63 13.89 4.23
N TYR A 200 -4.82 14.12 3.68
CA TYR A 200 -5.95 13.18 3.68
C TYR A 200 -6.17 12.70 2.26
N VAL A 201 -6.09 11.40 2.04
CA VAL A 201 -6.26 10.75 0.73
C VAL A 201 -7.41 9.76 0.80
N ALA A 202 -8.47 10.00 0.06
CA ALA A 202 -9.63 9.11 0.05
C ALA A 202 -9.39 7.78 -0.69
N GLY A 203 -8.32 7.67 -1.47
CA GLY A 203 -7.92 6.48 -2.21
C GLY A 203 -6.69 5.79 -1.65
N HIS A 204 -6.04 4.96 -2.49
CA HIS A 204 -5.01 4.01 -2.09
C HIS A 204 -3.80 4.03 -3.03
N PHE A 205 -2.89 4.97 -2.86
CA PHE A 205 -1.64 4.97 -3.61
C PHE A 205 -0.72 3.78 -3.29
N GLU A 206 -0.87 3.21 -2.09
CA GLU A 206 -0.07 2.07 -1.61
C GLU A 206 -0.45 0.75 -2.27
N TYR A 207 -1.61 0.62 -2.89
CA TYR A 207 -2.09 -0.63 -3.45
C TYR A 207 -1.15 -1.18 -4.52
N SER A 208 -0.91 -2.51 -4.43
CA SER A 208 -0.27 -3.28 -5.49
C SER A 208 -1.21 -3.45 -6.68
N ALA A 209 -0.66 -3.79 -7.84
CA ALA A 209 -1.41 -3.92 -9.08
C ALA A 209 -2.67 -4.79 -8.96
N ASN A 210 -2.60 -5.87 -8.18
CA ASN A 210 -3.65 -6.89 -8.01
C ASN A 210 -4.66 -6.60 -6.90
N THR A 211 -4.44 -5.59 -6.06
CA THR A 211 -5.22 -5.42 -4.82
C THR A 211 -6.72 -5.24 -5.11
N LEU A 212 -7.08 -4.41 -6.10
CA LEU A 212 -8.48 -4.24 -6.48
C LEU A 212 -9.11 -5.51 -7.06
N ALA A 213 -8.35 -6.33 -7.79
CA ALA A 213 -8.84 -7.62 -8.29
C ALA A 213 -9.15 -8.57 -7.14
N LEU A 214 -8.26 -8.68 -6.15
CA LEU A 214 -8.46 -9.51 -4.97
C LEU A 214 -9.67 -9.05 -4.14
N GLU A 215 -9.85 -7.75 -4.01
CA GLU A 215 -11.03 -7.19 -3.35
C GLU A 215 -12.31 -7.51 -4.14
N TYR A 216 -12.30 -7.31 -5.45
CA TYR A 216 -13.43 -7.61 -6.32
C TYR A 216 -13.83 -9.08 -6.24
N TYR A 217 -12.88 -10.02 -6.40
CA TYR A 217 -13.18 -11.45 -6.31
C TYR A 217 -13.67 -11.87 -4.92
N ARG A 218 -13.12 -11.29 -3.86
CA ARG A 218 -13.63 -11.49 -2.49
C ARG A 218 -15.07 -11.00 -2.37
N ASP A 219 -15.36 -9.81 -2.87
CA ASP A 219 -16.69 -9.21 -2.79
C ASP A 219 -17.69 -9.95 -3.68
N GLN A 220 -17.26 -10.44 -4.86
CA GLN A 220 -18.03 -11.30 -5.75
C GLN A 220 -18.35 -12.66 -5.11
N ALA A 221 -17.37 -13.28 -4.45
CA ALA A 221 -17.59 -14.54 -3.72
C ALA A 221 -18.61 -14.40 -2.59
N LYS A 222 -18.73 -13.20 -2.00
CA LYS A 222 -19.66 -12.89 -0.91
C LYS A 222 -21.02 -12.46 -1.40
N ASN A 223 -21.10 -11.64 -2.44
CA ASN A 223 -22.29 -10.91 -2.87
C ASN A 223 -22.75 -11.31 -4.29
N GLY A 224 -22.06 -12.25 -4.96
CA GLY A 224 -22.36 -12.64 -6.35
C GLY A 224 -22.24 -11.46 -7.32
N ASP A 225 -23.13 -11.45 -8.31
CA ASP A 225 -23.14 -10.42 -9.38
C ASP A 225 -23.48 -9.00 -8.87
N ALA A 226 -23.85 -8.84 -7.62
CA ALA A 226 -24.07 -7.53 -7.01
C ALA A 226 -22.76 -6.82 -6.61
N ALA A 227 -21.61 -7.48 -6.66
CA ALA A 227 -20.32 -6.84 -6.40
C ALA A 227 -19.94 -5.95 -7.59
N PRO A 228 -19.73 -4.62 -7.40
CA PRO A 228 -19.37 -3.74 -8.50
C PRO A 228 -17.95 -4.06 -8.98
N GLU A 229 -17.83 -4.21 -10.32
CA GLU A 229 -16.52 -4.35 -10.96
C GLU A 229 -15.73 -3.04 -10.85
N PRO A 230 -14.42 -3.08 -10.53
CA PRO A 230 -13.60 -1.88 -10.49
C PRO A 230 -13.52 -1.18 -11.84
N GLN A 231 -13.93 0.10 -11.86
CA GLN A 231 -13.92 0.92 -13.07
C GLN A 231 -12.48 1.23 -13.52
N HIS A 232 -12.23 1.27 -14.82
CA HIS A 232 -10.92 1.65 -15.42
C HIS A 232 -9.74 0.81 -14.93
N TYR A 233 -9.99 -0.42 -14.50
CA TYR A 233 -8.97 -1.28 -13.91
C TYR A 233 -8.67 -2.51 -14.78
N PHE A 234 -9.70 -3.28 -15.17
CA PHE A 234 -9.51 -4.41 -16.06
C PHE A 234 -9.35 -3.96 -17.52
N THR A 235 -8.37 -4.52 -18.21
CA THR A 235 -8.05 -4.24 -19.61
C THR A 235 -8.50 -5.37 -20.55
N GLY A 236 -9.05 -6.47 -20.01
CA GLY A 236 -9.51 -7.68 -20.67
C GLY A 236 -9.93 -8.69 -19.62
N ASP A 237 -10.16 -9.94 -20.01
CA ASP A 237 -10.56 -11.00 -19.09
C ASP A 237 -9.51 -11.23 -18.00
N ASN A 238 -9.78 -10.67 -16.82
CA ASN A 238 -8.87 -10.71 -15.65
C ASN A 238 -7.47 -10.10 -15.86
N GLN A 239 -7.31 -9.24 -16.88
CA GLN A 239 -6.06 -8.51 -17.11
C GLN A 239 -6.17 -7.11 -16.49
N TYR A 240 -5.13 -6.69 -15.80
CA TYR A 240 -5.02 -5.36 -15.19
C TYR A 240 -3.59 -4.86 -15.28
N SER A 241 -3.41 -3.54 -15.18
CA SER A 241 -2.10 -2.89 -15.20
C SER A 241 -1.92 -1.99 -13.99
N TRP A 242 -0.67 -1.78 -13.59
CA TRP A 242 -0.33 -0.90 -12.47
C TRP A 242 -0.17 0.56 -12.91
N THR A 243 -1.25 1.16 -13.42
CA THR A 243 -1.23 2.49 -14.04
C THR A 243 -0.91 3.62 -13.08
N TRP A 244 -1.19 3.47 -11.79
CA TRP A 244 -0.99 4.51 -10.76
C TRP A 244 0.39 4.48 -10.09
N ARG A 245 1.25 3.53 -10.43
CA ARG A 245 2.52 3.34 -9.70
C ARG A 245 3.44 4.56 -9.76
N ALA A 246 3.59 5.18 -10.92
CA ALA A 246 4.44 6.36 -11.07
C ALA A 246 3.93 7.52 -10.20
N ASP A 247 2.61 7.74 -10.21
CA ASP A 247 1.96 8.78 -9.40
C ASP A 247 2.09 8.49 -7.90
N ALA A 248 1.94 7.22 -7.51
CA ALA A 248 2.15 6.77 -6.14
C ALA A 248 3.57 7.06 -5.64
N VAL A 249 4.59 6.68 -6.40
CA VAL A 249 6.00 6.97 -6.05
C VAL A 249 6.24 8.47 -5.95
N ALA A 250 5.75 9.24 -6.92
CA ALA A 250 5.88 10.68 -6.92
C ALA A 250 5.16 11.33 -5.73
N PHE A 251 3.99 10.82 -5.36
CA PHE A 251 3.21 11.30 -4.20
C PHE A 251 3.97 11.05 -2.89
N TYR A 252 4.38 9.82 -2.62
CA TYR A 252 5.13 9.48 -1.40
C TYR A 252 6.48 10.18 -1.33
N ARG A 253 7.14 10.36 -2.46
CA ARG A 253 8.39 11.12 -2.55
C ARG A 253 8.18 12.60 -2.14
N ARG A 254 7.13 13.26 -2.65
CA ARG A 254 6.79 14.63 -2.25
C ARG A 254 6.42 14.72 -0.78
N TRP A 255 5.63 13.75 -0.27
CA TRP A 255 5.27 13.71 1.14
C TRP A 255 6.49 13.56 2.04
N LEU A 256 7.40 12.63 1.74
CA LEU A 256 8.66 12.47 2.47
C LEU A 256 9.53 13.73 2.41
N ALA A 257 9.64 14.39 1.27
CA ALA A 257 10.38 15.64 1.13
C ALA A 257 9.76 16.74 2.01
N LYS A 258 8.42 16.85 2.06
CA LYS A 258 7.72 17.85 2.89
C LYS A 258 8.01 17.66 4.39
N ILE A 259 8.05 16.42 4.88
CA ILE A 259 8.29 16.14 6.31
C ILE A 259 9.79 16.12 6.68
N THR A 260 10.69 16.30 5.75
CA THR A 260 12.13 16.12 6.01
C THR A 260 13.00 17.30 5.68
N ASP A 261 12.49 18.33 5.03
CA ASP A 261 13.26 19.43 4.45
C ASP A 261 14.47 18.99 3.58
N SER A 262 14.45 17.73 3.15
CA SER A 262 15.54 17.10 2.42
C SER A 262 15.20 17.00 0.94
N GLN A 263 16.16 17.28 0.07
CA GLN A 263 16.04 16.96 -1.35
C GLN A 263 15.95 15.43 -1.50
N PRO A 264 14.98 14.91 -2.29
CA PRO A 264 14.96 13.49 -2.58
C PRO A 264 16.27 13.10 -3.28
N PRO A 265 16.86 11.94 -2.92
CA PRO A 265 17.98 11.43 -3.69
C PRO A 265 17.59 11.28 -5.16
N ALA A 266 18.54 11.45 -6.05
CA ALA A 266 18.31 11.18 -7.47
C ALA A 266 17.70 9.79 -7.61
N ALA A 267 16.65 9.66 -8.45
CA ALA A 267 16.13 8.35 -8.77
C ALA A 267 17.29 7.51 -9.29
N ALA A 268 17.54 6.36 -8.67
CA ALA A 268 18.43 5.40 -9.28
C ALA A 268 17.89 5.16 -10.69
N ASP A 269 18.70 5.46 -11.69
CA ASP A 269 18.33 5.25 -13.08
C ASP A 269 18.22 3.74 -13.29
N THR A 270 17.01 3.22 -13.16
CA THR A 270 16.70 1.79 -13.36
C THR A 270 16.65 1.44 -14.85
N GLY A 271 17.21 2.31 -15.70
CA GLY A 271 17.30 2.12 -17.14
C GLY A 271 18.25 1.05 -17.62
N THR A 272 18.82 0.23 -16.75
CA THR A 272 19.63 -0.92 -17.18
C THR A 272 18.69 -2.03 -17.61
N ALA A 273 18.54 -2.22 -18.90
CA ALA A 273 17.90 -3.41 -19.46
C ALA A 273 18.59 -4.65 -18.85
N LEU A 274 17.81 -5.45 -18.11
CA LEU A 274 18.33 -6.65 -17.49
C LEU A 274 18.82 -7.64 -18.56
N PRO A 275 19.96 -8.31 -18.32
CA PRO A 275 20.43 -9.33 -19.25
C PRO A 275 19.38 -10.44 -19.34
N THR A 276 18.79 -10.56 -20.51
CA THR A 276 17.93 -11.69 -20.82
C THR A 276 18.80 -12.94 -20.96
N ILE A 277 18.76 -13.84 -19.99
CA ILE A 277 19.43 -15.13 -20.10
C ILE A 277 18.48 -16.05 -20.86
N PRO A 278 18.79 -16.44 -22.08
CA PRO A 278 17.96 -17.37 -22.81
C PRO A 278 18.04 -18.74 -22.13
N LEU A 279 17.01 -19.14 -21.40
CA LEU A 279 16.87 -20.49 -20.87
C LEU A 279 16.20 -21.35 -21.92
N THR A 280 16.92 -22.32 -22.41
CA THR A 280 16.45 -23.23 -23.46
C THR A 280 15.66 -24.42 -22.90
N SER A 281 15.63 -24.62 -21.57
CA SER A 281 14.87 -25.73 -20.96
C SER A 281 14.74 -25.59 -19.43
N LEU A 282 13.75 -26.31 -18.86
CA LEU A 282 13.56 -26.56 -17.43
C LEU A 282 14.84 -27.05 -16.74
N ALA A 283 15.58 -27.92 -17.44
CA ALA A 283 16.83 -28.48 -16.95
C ALA A 283 17.95 -27.45 -16.88
N ALA A 284 17.97 -26.46 -17.77
CA ALA A 284 18.93 -25.38 -17.74
C ALA A 284 18.66 -24.41 -16.54
N ALA A 285 17.40 -24.12 -16.26
CA ALA A 285 16.99 -23.30 -15.10
C ALA A 285 17.36 -23.98 -13.78
N ARG A 286 17.08 -25.27 -13.63
CA ARG A 286 17.47 -26.04 -12.43
C ARG A 286 18.98 -26.06 -12.22
N ARG A 287 19.76 -26.25 -13.29
CA ARG A 287 21.24 -26.19 -13.20
C ARG A 287 21.76 -24.80 -12.82
N ALA A 288 21.02 -23.75 -13.16
CA ALA A 288 21.31 -22.39 -12.74
C ALA A 288 20.88 -22.07 -11.29
N GLY A 289 20.34 -23.06 -10.56
CA GLY A 289 19.89 -22.91 -9.17
C GLY A 289 18.56 -22.18 -9.02
N LEU A 290 17.74 -22.14 -10.08
CA LEU A 290 16.46 -21.47 -10.09
C LEU A 290 15.34 -22.42 -9.67
N THR A 291 14.46 -21.96 -8.80
CA THR A 291 13.25 -22.70 -8.42
C THR A 291 12.11 -22.31 -9.36
N PRO A 292 11.54 -23.27 -10.11
CA PRO A 292 10.40 -22.98 -10.98
C PRO A 292 9.18 -22.63 -10.15
N TRP A 293 8.52 -21.55 -10.51
CA TRP A 293 7.22 -21.20 -9.99
C TRP A 293 6.11 -21.76 -10.88
N GLN A 294 5.24 -22.56 -10.30
CA GLN A 294 4.09 -23.21 -10.95
C GLN A 294 2.77 -22.78 -10.27
N GLY A 295 2.70 -21.56 -9.77
CA GLY A 295 1.48 -21.05 -9.14
C GLY A 295 0.44 -20.57 -10.14
N ALA A 296 -0.81 -20.55 -9.70
CA ALA A 296 -1.95 -20.17 -10.52
C ALA A 296 -1.95 -18.70 -10.98
N ASN A 297 -1.20 -17.82 -10.31
CA ASN A 297 -1.05 -16.43 -10.68
C ASN A 297 0.19 -15.79 -10.05
N VAL A 298 0.56 -14.60 -10.54
CA VAL A 298 1.71 -13.82 -10.07
C VAL A 298 1.53 -13.38 -8.62
N ASP A 299 0.30 -13.20 -8.18
CA ASP A 299 -0.02 -12.74 -6.83
C ASP A 299 0.38 -13.77 -5.77
N THR A 300 0.19 -15.05 -6.06
CA THR A 300 0.65 -16.14 -5.18
C THR A 300 2.18 -16.18 -5.13
N LEU A 301 2.86 -15.84 -6.21
CA LEU A 301 4.31 -15.71 -6.25
C LEU A 301 4.78 -14.56 -5.36
N ILE A 302 4.18 -13.39 -5.46
CA ILE A 302 4.47 -12.22 -4.62
C ILE A 302 4.28 -12.55 -3.14
N TYR A 303 3.21 -13.28 -2.82
CA TYR A 303 2.92 -13.75 -1.45
C TYR A 303 3.99 -14.69 -0.89
N ASN A 304 4.63 -15.47 -1.74
CA ASN A 304 5.63 -16.47 -1.34
C ASN A 304 7.08 -15.98 -1.53
N LEU A 305 7.29 -14.78 -2.11
CA LEU A 305 8.61 -14.18 -2.16
C LEU A 305 9.09 -13.89 -0.74
N THR A 306 10.14 -14.60 -0.34
CA THR A 306 10.83 -14.29 0.92
C THR A 306 11.77 -13.10 0.69
N PRO A 307 12.16 -12.37 1.76
CA PRO A 307 13.13 -11.26 1.67
C PRO A 307 14.48 -11.64 1.04
N HIS A 308 14.75 -12.93 0.90
CA HIS A 308 15.99 -13.47 0.34
C HIS A 308 15.83 -14.12 -1.05
N THR A 309 14.62 -14.01 -1.65
CA THR A 309 14.40 -14.51 -3.01
C THR A 309 14.98 -13.52 -4.00
N ASP A 310 16.15 -13.81 -4.54
CA ASP A 310 16.84 -12.99 -5.54
C ASP A 310 16.59 -13.47 -6.98
N ARG A 311 15.97 -14.64 -7.15
CA ARG A 311 15.72 -15.27 -8.44
C ARG A 311 14.37 -15.94 -8.50
N VAL A 312 13.60 -15.64 -9.54
CA VAL A 312 12.30 -16.24 -9.81
C VAL A 312 12.24 -16.73 -11.24
N TRP A 313 11.69 -17.90 -11.43
CA TRP A 313 11.41 -18.44 -12.73
C TRP A 313 9.91 -18.62 -12.96
N LEU A 314 9.38 -17.89 -13.94
CA LEU A 314 7.98 -17.94 -14.33
C LEU A 314 7.81 -18.91 -15.49
N LEU A 315 6.94 -19.91 -15.33
CA LEU A 315 6.59 -20.86 -16.35
C LEU A 315 5.15 -20.62 -16.82
N ASP A 316 4.98 -20.12 -18.05
CA ASP A 316 3.70 -20.02 -18.71
C ASP A 316 3.35 -21.37 -19.35
N THR A 317 2.30 -22.01 -18.85
CA THR A 317 1.82 -23.30 -19.33
C THR A 317 0.39 -23.19 -19.84
N PRO A 318 -0.07 -24.12 -20.73
CA PRO A 318 -1.46 -24.13 -21.18
C PRO A 318 -2.48 -24.26 -20.03
N ALA A 319 -2.07 -24.84 -18.91
CA ALA A 319 -2.91 -24.97 -17.71
C ALA A 319 -2.88 -23.72 -16.81
N HIS A 320 -1.82 -22.90 -16.92
CA HIS A 320 -1.59 -21.74 -16.07
C HIS A 320 -0.96 -20.64 -16.91
N HIS A 321 -1.82 -19.88 -17.58
CA HIS A 321 -1.38 -18.76 -18.40
C HIS A 321 -0.93 -17.60 -17.51
N VAL A 322 0.33 -17.22 -17.65
CA VAL A 322 0.92 -16.07 -16.95
C VAL A 322 1.17 -14.97 -17.96
N ASP A 323 0.64 -13.79 -17.71
CA ASP A 323 1.09 -12.59 -18.42
C ASP A 323 2.52 -12.27 -17.98
N LEU A 324 3.48 -12.81 -18.73
CA LEU A 324 4.90 -12.71 -18.41
C LEU A 324 5.41 -11.28 -18.37
N ALA A 325 4.85 -10.38 -19.19
CA ALA A 325 5.26 -8.99 -19.23
C ALA A 325 4.79 -8.26 -17.96
N ASN A 326 3.54 -8.48 -17.57
CA ASN A 326 2.97 -7.91 -16.35
C ASN A 326 3.63 -8.50 -15.10
N ALA A 327 3.83 -9.83 -15.07
CA ALA A 327 4.53 -10.51 -14.00
C ALA A 327 5.96 -9.98 -13.80
N TRP A 328 6.68 -9.80 -14.90
CA TRP A 328 8.03 -9.23 -14.91
C TRP A 328 8.05 -7.81 -14.37
N ALA A 329 7.15 -6.95 -14.86
CA ALA A 329 7.03 -5.58 -14.41
C ALA A 329 6.73 -5.48 -12.91
N ILE A 330 5.81 -6.32 -12.40
CA ILE A 330 5.44 -6.37 -10.99
C ILE A 330 6.61 -6.83 -10.12
N LEU A 331 7.28 -7.91 -10.50
CA LEU A 331 8.38 -8.47 -9.72
C LEU A 331 9.56 -7.52 -9.62
N HIS A 332 9.98 -6.91 -10.73
CA HIS A 332 11.04 -5.89 -10.72
C HIS A 332 10.66 -4.63 -9.96
N HIS A 333 9.37 -4.37 -9.87
CA HIS A 333 8.89 -3.21 -9.17
C HIS A 333 8.88 -3.39 -7.64
N ILE A 334 8.61 -4.63 -7.19
CA ILE A 334 8.66 -4.99 -5.76
C ILE A 334 10.10 -5.17 -5.29
N GLN A 335 10.92 -5.77 -6.13
CA GLN A 335 12.33 -6.05 -5.85
C GLN A 335 13.16 -5.77 -7.12
N PRO A 336 13.72 -4.55 -7.26
CA PRO A 336 14.42 -4.14 -8.48
C PRO A 336 15.57 -5.06 -8.91
N ASP A 337 16.22 -5.72 -7.95
CA ASP A 337 17.35 -6.60 -8.18
C ASP A 337 16.95 -8.06 -8.43
N ILE A 338 15.64 -8.38 -8.43
CA ILE A 338 15.18 -9.75 -8.63
C ILE A 338 15.48 -10.20 -10.07
N GLN A 339 16.10 -11.36 -10.22
CA GLN A 339 16.27 -11.99 -11.52
C GLN A 339 15.01 -12.76 -11.88
N VAL A 340 14.23 -12.23 -12.81
CA VAL A 340 13.03 -12.89 -13.34
C VAL A 340 13.38 -13.57 -14.66
N ILE A 341 13.17 -14.86 -14.72
CA ILE A 341 13.37 -15.67 -15.92
C ILE A 341 12.01 -16.23 -16.29
N ALA A 342 11.57 -15.94 -17.50
CA ALA A 342 10.28 -16.38 -18.00
C ALA A 342 10.44 -17.31 -19.20
N THR A 343 9.65 -18.38 -19.26
CA THR A 343 9.60 -19.27 -20.41
C THR A 343 8.18 -19.75 -20.66
N LYS A 344 7.87 -20.04 -21.92
CA LYS A 344 6.63 -20.71 -22.31
C LYS A 344 6.87 -22.18 -22.50
N GLU A 345 5.97 -23.00 -21.98
CA GLU A 345 6.00 -24.45 -22.24
C GLU A 345 5.69 -24.67 -23.73
N GLY A 346 6.60 -25.36 -24.44
CA GLY A 346 6.47 -25.67 -25.86
C GLY A 346 7.50 -24.97 -26.76
N ILE A 347 8.37 -24.12 -26.22
CA ILE A 347 9.57 -23.67 -26.94
C ILE A 347 10.71 -24.60 -26.55
N VAL A 348 10.86 -25.65 -27.33
CA VAL A 348 12.01 -26.58 -27.34
C VAL A 348 13.04 -26.09 -28.36
#